data_2093ecc92d84188d5e577e546a35f495
#
_entry.id   2093ecc92d84188d5e577e546a35f495
#
_cell.length_a   1.000
_cell.length_b   1.000
_cell.length_c   1.000
_cell.angle_alpha   90.00
_cell.angle_beta   90.00
_cell.angle_gamma   90.00
#
_symmetry.space_group_name_H-M   'P 1'
#
loop_
_entity.id
_entity.type
_entity.pdbx_description
1 polymer ?
#
loop_
_entity_poly.entity_id
_entity_poly.type
_entity_poly.pdbx_seq_one_letter_code
_entity_poly.pdbx_strand_id
1 'polypeptide(L)'
;SLSILVVLHEFGHYIPAKLFGCRVEKFYLFIDWPFTFFKKKIGETEFGIGALPLGGYVKISGIVDESFDTDHTSSEPKEWEFRSKPAWQRLIILLGGVTVNFIVGFLLYMMIMFVWGKTVITEENLNSGFKVSELMQEVGFSDGDKILTVDGKEIVDQFDINKMLFTRGLTEVQVISEDGGRKIVNIPENIGTRMMESGQMLSFIPVPDLVIDSVVSGLPASYAGLVKGDIISSCLLYTSDAADDTC
;
A
#
# COMPACT_ATOMS: atom_id res chain seq x y z
N SER A 1 8.61 12.70 -4.17
CA SER A 1 9.18 12.86 -2.88
C SER A 1 8.24 13.61 -1.94
N LEU A 2 8.45 13.56 -0.63
CA LEU A 2 7.58 14.14 0.40
C LEU A 2 7.24 15.62 0.14
N SER A 3 8.23 16.42 -0.28
CA SER A 3 8.04 17.86 -0.56
C SER A 3 6.97 18.14 -1.62
N ILE A 4 6.86 17.30 -2.65
CA ILE A 4 5.84 17.45 -3.69
C ILE A 4 4.45 17.20 -3.11
N LEU A 5 4.30 16.16 -2.28
CA LEU A 5 3.03 15.86 -1.61
C LEU A 5 2.61 16.98 -0.67
N VAL A 6 3.57 17.56 0.08
CA VAL A 6 3.31 18.71 0.95
C VAL A 6 2.81 19.90 0.14
N VAL A 7 3.51 20.26 -0.96
CA VAL A 7 3.06 21.37 -1.82
C VAL A 7 1.67 21.15 -2.36
N LEU A 8 1.39 19.96 -2.87
CA LEU A 8 0.06 19.62 -3.40
C LEU A 8 -1.02 19.65 -2.32
N HIS A 9 -0.70 19.21 -1.11
CA HIS A 9 -1.58 19.30 0.05
C HIS A 9 -1.94 20.76 0.35
N GLU A 10 -0.94 21.63 0.43
CA GLU A 10 -1.17 23.05 0.70
C GLU A 10 -1.97 23.73 -0.43
N PHE A 11 -1.74 23.35 -1.69
CA PHE A 11 -2.57 23.80 -2.81
C PHE A 11 -4.02 23.33 -2.67
N GLY A 12 -4.25 22.16 -2.08
CA GLY A 12 -5.59 21.65 -1.77
C GLY A 12 -6.38 22.56 -0.82
N HIS A 13 -5.73 23.27 0.09
CA HIS A 13 -6.34 24.29 0.94
C HIS A 13 -6.42 25.65 0.24
N TYR A 14 -5.36 26.03 -0.47
CA TYR A 14 -5.22 27.32 -1.12
C TYR A 14 -6.27 27.58 -2.20
N ILE A 15 -6.45 26.60 -3.11
CA ILE A 15 -7.34 26.76 -4.26
C ILE A 15 -8.79 27.00 -3.82
N PRO A 16 -9.44 26.16 -3.00
CA PRO A 16 -10.81 26.39 -2.58
C PRO A 16 -10.94 27.66 -1.71
N ALA A 17 -9.93 27.99 -0.89
CA ALA A 17 -9.95 29.24 -0.14
C ALA A 17 -10.05 30.47 -1.08
N LYS A 18 -9.25 30.49 -2.14
CA LYS A 18 -9.32 31.57 -3.15
C LYS A 18 -10.62 31.54 -3.94
N LEU A 19 -11.12 30.39 -4.33
CA LEU A 19 -12.39 30.24 -5.07
C LEU A 19 -13.58 30.75 -4.27
N PHE A 20 -13.58 30.55 -2.95
CA PHE A 20 -14.65 31.05 -2.06
C PHE A 20 -14.39 32.48 -1.55
N GLY A 21 -13.39 33.18 -2.10
CA GLY A 21 -13.09 34.56 -1.77
C GLY A 21 -12.53 34.73 -0.37
N CYS A 22 -11.86 33.70 0.19
CA CYS A 22 -11.05 33.88 1.38
C CYS A 22 -9.71 34.53 1.06
N ARG A 23 -9.27 35.41 1.96
CA ARG A 23 -7.96 36.01 1.90
C ARG A 23 -6.93 35.01 2.40
N VAL A 24 -5.95 34.66 1.57
CA VAL A 24 -4.79 33.89 1.95
C VAL A 24 -3.61 34.82 2.16
N GLU A 25 -3.08 34.84 3.37
CA GLU A 25 -2.00 35.74 3.77
C GLU A 25 -0.64 35.18 3.40
N LYS A 26 -0.40 33.91 3.72
CA LYS A 26 0.86 33.22 3.44
C LYS A 26 0.62 31.86 2.80
N PHE A 27 1.51 31.49 1.91
CA PHE A 27 1.65 30.16 1.33
C PHE A 27 3.12 29.77 1.37
N TYR A 28 3.49 28.88 2.25
CA TYR A 28 4.89 28.50 2.45
C TYR A 28 5.10 27.00 2.22
N LEU A 29 6.09 26.71 1.38
CA LEU A 29 6.71 25.40 1.35
C LEU A 29 7.75 25.38 2.46
N PHE A 30 7.66 24.46 3.37
CA PHE A 30 8.45 24.36 4.58
C PHE A 30 8.16 25.48 5.61
N ILE A 31 8.49 25.21 6.84
CA ILE A 31 8.27 26.14 7.95
C ILE A 31 9.31 27.26 7.85
N ASP A 32 8.87 28.51 7.97
CA ASP A 32 9.69 29.73 7.84
C ASP A 32 10.55 30.06 9.08
N TRP A 33 10.88 29.04 9.87
CA TRP A 33 11.77 29.16 11.02
C TRP A 33 13.05 28.32 10.80
N PRO A 34 14.25 28.80 11.18
CA PRO A 34 14.59 30.10 11.76
C PRO A 34 14.71 31.22 10.75
N PHE A 35 14.68 30.92 9.44
CA PHE A 35 14.72 31.91 8.36
C PHE A 35 14.02 31.42 7.10
N THR A 36 13.76 32.34 6.17
CA THR A 36 13.13 32.06 4.87
C THR A 36 14.20 32.18 3.77
N PHE A 37 14.34 31.14 2.93
CA PHE A 37 15.28 31.18 1.79
C PHE A 37 14.81 32.12 0.70
N PHE A 38 13.51 32.12 0.42
CA PHE A 38 12.92 32.92 -0.62
C PHE A 38 11.50 33.32 -0.23
N LYS A 39 11.14 34.57 -0.50
CA LYS A 39 9.76 35.06 -0.37
C LYS A 39 9.42 36.08 -1.45
N LYS A 40 8.20 36.01 -1.96
CA LYS A 40 7.65 36.95 -2.95
C LYS A 40 6.17 37.16 -2.69
N LYS A 41 5.77 38.44 -2.62
CA LYS A 41 4.37 38.80 -2.49
C LYS A 41 3.71 38.88 -3.86
N ILE A 42 2.61 38.14 -4.07
CA ILE A 42 1.82 38.16 -5.30
C ILE A 42 0.37 38.45 -4.90
N GLY A 43 -0.08 39.68 -5.23
CA GLY A 43 -1.37 40.16 -4.77
C GLY A 43 -1.41 40.30 -3.23
N GLU A 44 -2.34 39.62 -2.59
CA GLU A 44 -2.49 39.65 -1.12
C GLU A 44 -1.73 38.50 -0.44
N THR A 45 -1.22 37.51 -1.19
CA THR A 45 -0.57 36.31 -0.67
C THR A 45 0.95 36.45 -0.76
N GLU A 46 1.65 36.18 0.34
CA GLU A 46 3.09 36.01 0.39
C GLU A 46 3.43 34.54 0.17
N PHE A 47 4.12 34.24 -0.94
CA PHE A 47 4.66 32.92 -1.24
C PHE A 47 6.09 32.82 -0.76
N GLY A 48 6.45 31.73 -0.10
CA GLY A 48 7.80 31.56 0.42
C GLY A 48 8.27 30.13 0.52
N ILE A 49 9.59 29.99 0.72
CA ILE A 49 10.23 28.70 1.02
C ILE A 49 10.99 28.88 2.34
N GLY A 50 10.54 28.20 3.36
CA GLY A 50 11.16 28.19 4.68
C GLY A 50 12.39 27.29 4.75
N ALA A 51 13.11 27.36 5.87
CA ALA A 51 14.33 26.59 6.08
C ALA A 51 14.08 25.16 6.59
N LEU A 52 12.97 24.93 7.29
CA LEU A 52 12.74 23.66 7.99
C LEU A 52 11.81 22.72 7.18
N PRO A 53 12.33 21.62 6.60
CA PRO A 53 11.58 20.76 5.69
C PRO A 53 10.66 19.75 6.42
N LEU A 54 9.97 20.17 7.46
CA LEU A 54 9.05 19.35 8.25
C LEU A 54 7.59 19.43 7.78
N GLY A 55 7.26 20.36 6.88
CA GLY A 55 5.90 20.56 6.37
C GLY A 55 5.79 21.87 5.62
N GLY A 56 4.60 22.20 5.12
CA GLY A 56 4.23 23.50 4.60
C GLY A 56 3.10 24.09 5.41
N TYR A 57 2.69 25.31 5.08
CA TYR A 57 1.47 25.87 5.66
C TYR A 57 0.83 26.93 4.76
N VAL A 58 -0.49 27.03 4.88
CA VAL A 58 -1.29 28.07 4.24
C VAL A 58 -2.01 28.87 5.34
N LYS A 59 -1.63 30.14 5.51
CA LYS A 59 -2.32 31.02 6.45
C LYS A 59 -3.53 31.67 5.78
N ILE A 60 -4.74 31.23 6.16
CA ILE A 60 -6.00 31.77 5.66
C ILE A 60 -6.58 32.69 6.74
N SER A 61 -6.95 33.92 6.38
CA SER A 61 -7.53 34.88 7.32
C SER A 61 -8.79 34.32 8.01
N GLY A 62 -8.84 34.42 9.33
CA GLY A 62 -9.97 33.95 10.13
C GLY A 62 -10.00 32.45 10.45
N ILE A 63 -8.92 31.71 10.14
CA ILE A 63 -8.63 30.42 10.75
C ILE A 63 -7.75 30.71 11.98
N VAL A 64 -8.11 30.13 13.12
CA VAL A 64 -7.23 30.10 14.29
C VAL A 64 -6.15 29.08 13.98
N ASP A 65 -4.99 29.55 13.62
CA ASP A 65 -3.83 28.73 13.31
C ASP A 65 -3.21 28.18 14.61
N GLU A 66 -2.43 27.10 14.51
CA GLU A 66 -1.68 26.50 15.62
C GLU A 66 -0.67 27.49 16.26
N SER A 67 -0.45 28.63 15.63
CA SER A 67 0.37 29.73 16.14
C SER A 67 -0.26 30.53 17.28
N PHE A 68 -1.44 30.14 17.80
CA PHE A 68 -2.15 30.81 18.91
C PHE A 68 -2.42 32.31 18.74
N ASP A 69 -2.42 32.81 17.50
CA ASP A 69 -2.71 34.20 17.20
C ASP A 69 -4.22 34.47 17.36
N THR A 70 -4.64 34.74 18.60
CA THR A 70 -6.05 34.98 18.98
C THR A 70 -6.50 36.43 18.78
N ASP A 71 -5.63 37.31 18.32
CA ASP A 71 -5.92 38.76 18.23
C ASP A 71 -7.05 39.10 17.24
N HIS A 72 -7.45 38.17 16.39
CA HIS A 72 -8.53 38.37 15.41
C HIS A 72 -9.90 37.84 15.82
N THR A 73 -10.02 37.21 16.99
CA THR A 73 -11.29 36.57 17.43
C THR A 73 -12.28 37.53 18.05
N SER A 74 -11.90 38.75 18.43
CA SER A 74 -12.72 39.71 19.14
C SER A 74 -13.55 40.65 18.25
N SER A 75 -13.36 40.65 16.92
CA SER A 75 -14.09 41.51 15.98
C SER A 75 -15.11 40.74 15.15
N GLU A 76 -16.13 41.42 14.62
CA GLU A 76 -17.09 40.84 13.69
C GLU A 76 -16.38 40.22 12.47
N PRO A 77 -16.83 39.02 11.98
CA PRO A 77 -16.23 38.36 10.84
C PRO A 77 -16.31 39.20 9.57
N LYS A 78 -15.17 39.47 8.94
CA LYS A 78 -15.11 40.17 7.64
C LYS A 78 -15.46 39.22 6.50
N GLU A 79 -16.04 39.74 5.42
CA GLU A 79 -16.49 38.93 4.28
C GLU A 79 -15.40 38.03 3.66
N TRP A 80 -14.14 38.43 3.74
CA TRP A 80 -13.00 37.65 3.21
C TRP A 80 -12.37 36.68 4.21
N GLU A 81 -12.93 36.56 5.42
CA GLU A 81 -12.45 35.64 6.43
C GLU A 81 -13.11 34.26 6.29
N PHE A 82 -12.37 33.22 6.61
CA PHE A 82 -12.84 31.83 6.62
C PHE A 82 -14.11 31.67 7.51
N ARG A 83 -14.14 32.30 8.68
CA ARG A 83 -15.26 32.18 9.62
C ARG A 83 -16.55 32.83 9.12
N SER A 84 -16.50 33.70 8.11
CA SER A 84 -17.69 34.29 7.48
C SER A 84 -18.37 33.35 6.46
N LYS A 85 -17.67 32.29 6.04
CA LYS A 85 -18.16 31.37 5.00
C LYS A 85 -19.13 30.34 5.56
N PRO A 86 -20.10 29.88 4.77
CA PRO A 86 -21.01 28.81 5.17
C PRO A 86 -20.25 27.52 5.45
N ALA A 87 -20.84 26.67 6.29
CA ALA A 87 -20.18 25.45 6.80
C ALA A 87 -19.63 24.53 5.72
N TRP A 88 -20.34 24.36 4.60
CA TRP A 88 -19.90 23.50 3.47
C TRP A 88 -18.65 24.03 2.76
N GLN A 89 -18.52 25.37 2.61
CA GLN A 89 -17.30 25.96 2.03
C GLN A 89 -16.11 25.78 2.97
N ARG A 90 -16.32 25.99 4.26
CA ARG A 90 -15.30 25.75 5.29
C ARG A 90 -14.83 24.30 5.28
N LEU A 91 -15.78 23.37 5.17
CA LEU A 91 -15.47 21.93 5.10
C LEU A 91 -14.61 21.61 3.87
N ILE A 92 -14.95 22.14 2.69
CA ILE A 92 -14.17 21.94 1.46
C ILE A 92 -12.75 22.51 1.61
N ILE A 93 -12.61 23.68 2.22
CA ILE A 93 -11.27 24.27 2.46
C ILE A 93 -10.46 23.37 3.39
N LEU A 94 -11.04 22.91 4.50
CA LEU A 94 -10.33 22.06 5.49
C LEU A 94 -9.98 20.68 4.95
N LEU A 95 -10.85 20.07 4.18
CA LEU A 95 -10.60 18.75 3.60
C LEU A 95 -9.78 18.79 2.31
N GLY A 96 -9.58 20.00 1.73
CA GLY A 96 -8.96 20.16 0.42
C GLY A 96 -7.58 19.53 0.32
N GLY A 97 -6.72 19.72 1.32
CA GLY A 97 -5.37 19.15 1.35
C GLY A 97 -5.36 17.63 1.33
N VAL A 98 -6.14 17.00 2.21
CA VAL A 98 -6.26 15.54 2.29
C VAL A 98 -6.86 14.97 0.99
N THR A 99 -7.89 15.65 0.45
CA THR A 99 -8.55 15.23 -0.80
C THR A 99 -7.57 15.22 -1.97
N VAL A 100 -6.75 16.27 -2.11
CA VAL A 100 -5.73 16.33 -3.16
C VAL A 100 -4.71 15.21 -3.01
N ASN A 101 -4.21 14.95 -1.81
CA ASN A 101 -3.26 13.87 -1.56
C ASN A 101 -3.88 12.49 -1.88
N PHE A 102 -5.14 12.28 -1.55
CA PHE A 102 -5.85 11.05 -1.89
C PHE A 102 -5.97 10.87 -3.41
N ILE A 103 -6.37 11.94 -4.15
CA ILE A 103 -6.46 11.90 -5.62
C ILE A 103 -5.09 11.62 -6.24
N VAL A 104 -4.04 12.30 -5.77
CA VAL A 104 -2.67 12.09 -6.27
C VAL A 104 -2.19 10.67 -5.99
N GLY A 105 -2.43 10.15 -4.78
CA GLY A 105 -2.10 8.77 -4.43
C GLY A 105 -2.82 7.76 -5.33
N PHE A 106 -4.11 7.97 -5.58
CA PHE A 106 -4.90 7.14 -6.49
C PHE A 106 -4.35 7.18 -7.93
N LEU A 107 -4.04 8.38 -8.45
CA LEU A 107 -3.49 8.54 -9.81
C LEU A 107 -2.10 7.90 -9.93
N LEU A 108 -1.24 8.03 -8.91
CA LEU A 108 0.06 7.38 -8.88
C LEU A 108 -0.07 5.86 -8.85
N TYR A 109 -1.00 5.33 -8.06
CA TYR A 109 -1.26 3.90 -8.01
C TYR A 109 -1.79 3.39 -9.37
N MET A 110 -2.74 4.10 -9.98
CA MET A 110 -3.23 3.79 -11.32
C MET A 110 -2.08 3.78 -12.35
N MET A 111 -1.20 4.79 -12.30
CA MET A 111 -0.04 4.86 -13.18
C MET A 111 0.90 3.67 -12.99
N ILE A 112 1.21 3.30 -11.75
CA ILE A 112 2.04 2.13 -11.44
C ILE A 112 1.40 0.86 -12.00
N MET A 113 0.10 0.65 -11.76
CA MET A 113 -0.61 -0.51 -12.27
C MET A 113 -0.66 -0.56 -13.80
N PHE A 114 -0.77 0.61 -14.44
CA PHE A 114 -0.80 0.69 -15.91
C PHE A 114 0.57 0.42 -16.55
N VAL A 115 1.66 0.90 -15.93
CA VAL A 115 3.03 0.78 -16.48
C VAL A 115 3.66 -0.57 -16.16
N TRP A 116 3.53 -1.05 -14.93
CA TRP A 116 4.19 -2.29 -14.46
C TRP A 116 3.23 -3.47 -14.35
N GLY A 117 1.93 -3.23 -14.30
CA GLY A 117 0.94 -4.28 -14.10
C GLY A 117 0.94 -4.85 -12.67
N LYS A 118 0.33 -6.02 -12.54
CA LYS A 118 0.34 -6.83 -11.31
C LYS A 118 1.09 -8.13 -11.59
N THR A 119 2.05 -8.46 -10.77
CA THR A 119 2.64 -9.80 -10.78
C THR A 119 1.60 -10.78 -10.22
N VAL A 120 1.37 -11.86 -10.92
CA VAL A 120 0.48 -12.94 -10.51
C VAL A 120 1.25 -14.25 -10.46
N ILE A 121 0.88 -15.12 -9.53
CA ILE A 121 1.41 -16.47 -9.43
C ILE A 121 0.44 -17.37 -10.18
N THR A 122 0.86 -17.82 -11.37
CA THR A 122 0.06 -18.76 -12.17
C THR A 122 0.37 -20.20 -11.78
N GLU A 123 -0.50 -21.14 -12.16
CA GLU A 123 -0.26 -22.57 -11.95
C GLU A 123 1.08 -23.02 -12.54
N GLU A 124 1.44 -22.50 -13.72
CA GLU A 124 2.70 -22.83 -14.41
C GLU A 124 3.95 -22.39 -13.64
N ASN A 125 3.84 -21.29 -12.86
CA ASN A 125 4.97 -20.73 -12.10
C ASN A 125 5.02 -21.26 -10.64
N LEU A 126 4.08 -22.13 -10.27
CA LEU A 126 4.00 -22.72 -8.94
C LEU A 126 4.38 -24.20 -9.01
N ASN A 127 5.65 -24.51 -9.31
CA ASN A 127 6.08 -25.91 -9.52
C ASN A 127 5.97 -26.75 -8.25
N SER A 128 6.38 -26.21 -7.10
CA SER A 128 6.40 -26.90 -5.81
C SER A 128 5.08 -26.78 -5.03
N GLY A 129 4.05 -26.16 -5.60
CA GLY A 129 2.76 -25.98 -4.93
C GLY A 129 2.79 -25.04 -3.74
N PHE A 130 1.86 -25.25 -2.81
CA PHE A 130 1.73 -24.45 -1.59
C PHE A 130 2.19 -25.22 -0.35
N LYS A 131 2.83 -24.52 0.58
CA LYS A 131 2.86 -24.91 1.98
C LYS A 131 1.55 -24.46 2.62
N VAL A 132 0.82 -25.35 3.24
CA VAL A 132 -0.50 -25.06 3.80
C VAL A 132 -0.47 -25.01 5.32
N SER A 133 -1.28 -24.13 5.91
CA SER A 133 -1.38 -24.02 7.36
C SER A 133 -2.01 -25.27 7.99
N GLU A 134 -1.79 -25.50 9.29
CA GLU A 134 -2.40 -26.59 10.04
C GLU A 134 -3.92 -26.58 9.90
N LEU A 135 -4.54 -25.40 9.93
CA LEU A 135 -5.98 -25.24 9.73
C LEU A 135 -6.44 -25.80 8.36
N MET A 136 -5.67 -25.55 7.29
CA MET A 136 -6.01 -26.05 5.95
C MET A 136 -5.72 -27.54 5.81
N GLN A 137 -4.75 -28.08 6.53
CA GLN A 137 -4.51 -29.53 6.60
C GLN A 137 -5.69 -30.25 7.25
N GLU A 138 -6.28 -29.70 8.33
CA GLU A 138 -7.52 -30.22 8.93
C GLU A 138 -8.71 -30.20 7.96
N VAL A 139 -8.78 -29.21 7.09
CA VAL A 139 -9.83 -29.09 6.06
C VAL A 139 -9.64 -30.10 4.92
N GLY A 140 -8.43 -30.62 4.73
CA GLY A 140 -8.11 -31.65 3.75
C GLY A 140 -7.13 -31.24 2.65
N PHE A 141 -6.48 -30.10 2.78
CA PHE A 141 -5.35 -29.71 1.92
C PHE A 141 -4.06 -30.37 2.39
N SER A 142 -3.09 -30.44 1.51
CA SER A 142 -1.76 -30.99 1.80
C SER A 142 -0.69 -30.06 1.24
N ASP A 143 0.50 -30.10 1.84
CA ASP A 143 1.65 -29.42 1.27
C ASP A 143 1.93 -29.92 -0.14
N GLY A 144 2.34 -29.03 -1.05
CA GLY A 144 2.50 -29.32 -2.47
C GLY A 144 1.23 -29.23 -3.32
N ASP A 145 0.06 -29.09 -2.71
CA ASP A 145 -1.20 -28.90 -3.47
C ASP A 145 -1.13 -27.63 -4.33
N LYS A 146 -1.63 -27.71 -5.57
CA LYS A 146 -1.85 -26.57 -6.49
C LYS A 146 -3.34 -26.42 -6.74
N ILE A 147 -3.83 -25.20 -6.79
CA ILE A 147 -5.24 -24.92 -6.98
C ILE A 147 -5.58 -24.92 -8.47
N LEU A 148 -6.54 -25.75 -8.86
CA LEU A 148 -7.05 -25.80 -10.23
C LEU A 148 -8.27 -24.89 -10.40
N THR A 149 -9.28 -25.11 -9.57
CA THR A 149 -10.52 -24.31 -9.61
C THR A 149 -11.03 -24.01 -8.22
N VAL A 150 -11.76 -22.91 -8.12
CA VAL A 150 -12.50 -22.49 -6.93
C VAL A 150 -13.95 -22.30 -7.32
N ASP A 151 -14.87 -23.06 -6.72
CA ASP A 151 -16.29 -23.10 -7.08
C ASP A 151 -16.49 -23.30 -8.60
N GLY A 152 -15.70 -24.21 -9.21
CA GLY A 152 -15.73 -24.54 -10.63
C GLY A 152 -15.14 -23.48 -11.57
N LYS A 153 -14.51 -22.42 -11.06
CA LYS A 153 -13.86 -21.37 -11.86
C LYS A 153 -12.34 -21.44 -11.71
N GLU A 154 -11.64 -21.29 -12.82
CA GLU A 154 -10.18 -21.17 -12.80
C GLU A 154 -9.73 -19.93 -12.04
N ILE A 155 -8.63 -20.05 -11.29
CA ILE A 155 -8.01 -18.96 -10.56
C ILE A 155 -6.78 -18.48 -11.34
N VAL A 156 -6.75 -17.20 -11.66
CA VAL A 156 -5.64 -16.59 -12.43
C VAL A 156 -4.42 -16.38 -11.54
N ASP A 157 -4.65 -15.84 -10.34
CA ASP A 157 -3.59 -15.62 -9.35
C ASP A 157 -3.77 -16.63 -8.22
N GLN A 158 -2.91 -17.61 -8.18
CA GLN A 158 -2.96 -18.70 -7.20
C GLN A 158 -2.95 -18.17 -5.74
N PHE A 159 -2.29 -17.04 -5.50
CA PHE A 159 -2.21 -16.44 -4.16
C PHE A 159 -3.53 -15.81 -3.69
N ASP A 160 -4.44 -15.49 -4.62
CA ASP A 160 -5.75 -14.92 -4.29
C ASP A 160 -6.64 -15.89 -3.46
N ILE A 161 -6.31 -17.19 -3.39
CA ILE A 161 -7.03 -18.16 -2.58
C ILE A 161 -7.14 -17.72 -1.12
N ASN A 162 -6.06 -17.17 -0.54
CA ASN A 162 -6.07 -16.69 0.84
C ASN A 162 -7.15 -15.63 1.07
N LYS A 163 -7.24 -14.67 0.14
CA LYS A 163 -8.25 -13.61 0.16
C LYS A 163 -9.65 -14.19 -0.06
N MET A 164 -9.80 -15.12 -0.99
CA MET A 164 -11.09 -15.71 -1.35
C MET A 164 -11.67 -16.51 -0.19
N LEU A 165 -10.88 -17.33 0.49
CA LEU A 165 -11.27 -18.08 1.68
C LEU A 165 -11.75 -17.17 2.82
N PHE A 166 -11.11 -16.00 2.95
CA PHE A 166 -11.46 -15.05 4.01
C PHE A 166 -12.67 -14.18 3.68
N THR A 167 -12.81 -13.74 2.41
CA THR A 167 -13.81 -12.71 2.03
C THR A 167 -15.04 -13.27 1.30
N ARG A 168 -14.97 -14.50 0.80
CA ARG A 168 -16.04 -15.12 0.01
C ARG A 168 -16.45 -16.43 0.66
N GLY A 169 -17.75 -16.72 0.68
CA GLY A 169 -18.25 -18.02 1.10
C GLY A 169 -17.99 -19.07 0.01
N LEU A 170 -16.78 -19.62 -0.02
CA LEU A 170 -16.42 -20.69 -0.94
C LEU A 170 -17.04 -22.01 -0.50
N THR A 171 -17.41 -22.85 -1.44
CA THR A 171 -17.99 -24.16 -1.17
C THR A 171 -17.03 -25.30 -1.47
N GLU A 172 -16.25 -25.20 -2.55
CA GLU A 172 -15.31 -26.23 -2.96
C GLU A 172 -14.07 -25.66 -3.63
N VAL A 173 -12.95 -26.35 -3.45
CA VAL A 173 -11.70 -26.05 -4.14
C VAL A 173 -11.18 -27.35 -4.74
N GLN A 174 -10.95 -27.36 -6.04
CA GLN A 174 -10.30 -28.47 -6.71
C GLN A 174 -8.80 -28.22 -6.76
N VAL A 175 -8.02 -29.20 -6.33
CA VAL A 175 -6.55 -29.13 -6.32
C VAL A 175 -5.95 -30.34 -7.02
N ILE A 176 -4.71 -30.16 -7.46
CA ILE A 176 -3.83 -31.26 -7.88
C ILE A 176 -2.74 -31.41 -6.83
N SER A 177 -2.61 -32.59 -6.28
CA SER A 177 -1.59 -32.93 -5.28
C SER A 177 -0.24 -33.19 -5.96
N GLU A 178 0.85 -33.19 -5.19
CA GLU A 178 2.21 -33.43 -5.68
C GLU A 178 2.35 -34.74 -6.47
N ASP A 179 1.60 -35.76 -6.10
CA ASP A 179 1.54 -37.07 -6.80
C ASP A 179 0.78 -37.02 -8.15
N GLY A 180 0.23 -35.86 -8.52
CA GLY A 180 -0.59 -35.66 -9.72
C GLY A 180 -2.06 -36.05 -9.55
N GLY A 181 -2.47 -36.49 -8.37
CA GLY A 181 -3.87 -36.80 -8.06
C GLY A 181 -4.73 -35.56 -7.98
N ARG A 182 -5.95 -35.61 -8.53
CA ARG A 182 -6.93 -34.51 -8.38
C ARG A 182 -7.87 -34.84 -7.25
N LYS A 183 -8.09 -33.89 -6.33
CA LYS A 183 -9.06 -33.98 -5.26
C LYS A 183 -9.92 -32.73 -5.16
N ILE A 184 -11.12 -32.88 -4.66
CA ILE A 184 -12.02 -31.77 -4.34
C ILE A 184 -12.06 -31.65 -2.82
N VAL A 185 -11.77 -30.47 -2.33
CA VAL A 185 -11.83 -30.15 -0.90
C VAL A 185 -13.04 -29.27 -0.65
N ASN A 186 -13.94 -29.74 0.22
CA ASN A 186 -15.12 -28.97 0.64
C ASN A 186 -14.72 -27.97 1.72
N ILE A 187 -15.10 -26.70 1.53
CA ILE A 187 -14.73 -25.61 2.43
C ILE A 187 -15.85 -25.40 3.46
N PRO A 188 -15.55 -25.45 4.76
CA PRO A 188 -16.51 -25.10 5.81
C PRO A 188 -16.99 -23.65 5.70
N GLU A 189 -18.29 -23.40 5.90
CA GLU A 189 -18.86 -22.04 5.83
C GLU A 189 -18.20 -21.04 6.78
N ASN A 190 -17.69 -21.52 7.90
CA ASN A 190 -17.03 -20.67 8.92
C ASN A 190 -15.52 -20.56 8.75
N ILE A 191 -14.96 -20.94 7.59
CA ILE A 191 -13.50 -20.98 7.39
C ILE A 191 -12.84 -19.62 7.63
N GLY A 192 -13.42 -18.54 7.14
CA GLY A 192 -12.90 -17.19 7.34
C GLY A 192 -12.81 -16.78 8.82
N THR A 193 -13.81 -17.16 9.62
CA THR A 193 -13.81 -16.95 11.08
C THR A 193 -12.71 -17.78 11.75
N ARG A 194 -12.57 -19.04 11.38
CA ARG A 194 -11.50 -19.92 11.90
C ARG A 194 -10.11 -19.40 11.57
N MET A 195 -9.89 -18.89 10.34
CA MET A 195 -8.64 -18.25 9.93
C MET A 195 -8.31 -17.01 10.79
N MET A 196 -9.33 -16.21 11.12
CA MET A 196 -9.15 -15.03 11.97
C MET A 196 -8.84 -15.41 13.41
N GLU A 197 -9.58 -16.38 13.98
CA GLU A 197 -9.41 -16.84 15.37
C GLU A 197 -8.05 -17.51 15.59
N SER A 198 -7.58 -18.30 14.59
CA SER A 198 -6.26 -18.95 14.62
C SER A 198 -5.09 -18.03 14.29
N GLY A 199 -5.36 -16.82 13.76
CA GLY A 199 -4.33 -15.92 13.25
C GLY A 199 -3.68 -16.36 11.93
N GLN A 200 -4.19 -17.41 11.29
CA GLN A 200 -3.62 -18.01 10.07
C GLN A 200 -4.27 -17.42 8.80
N MET A 201 -4.15 -16.09 8.63
CA MET A 201 -4.71 -15.37 7.49
C MET A 201 -4.03 -15.71 6.15
N LEU A 202 -2.75 -16.07 6.20
CA LEU A 202 -1.98 -16.61 5.07
C LEU A 202 -1.88 -18.11 5.22
N SER A 203 -2.92 -18.82 4.80
CA SER A 203 -3.04 -20.27 4.93
C SER A 203 -2.39 -21.03 3.78
N PHE A 204 -2.14 -20.37 2.65
CA PHE A 204 -1.48 -20.91 1.48
C PHE A 204 -0.26 -20.03 1.17
N ILE A 205 0.93 -20.55 1.37
CA ILE A 205 2.21 -19.88 1.11
C ILE A 205 2.84 -20.58 -0.09
N PRO A 206 3.04 -19.87 -1.22
CA PRO A 206 3.70 -20.46 -2.39
C PRO A 206 5.11 -20.91 -2.00
N VAL A 207 5.46 -22.14 -2.36
CA VAL A 207 6.84 -22.63 -2.21
C VAL A 207 7.63 -22.20 -3.45
N PRO A 208 8.60 -21.27 -3.32
CA PRO A 208 9.37 -20.81 -4.45
C PRO A 208 10.36 -21.88 -4.91
N ASP A 209 10.47 -22.06 -6.20
CA ASP A 209 11.62 -22.81 -6.75
C ASP A 209 12.89 -21.99 -6.52
N LEU A 210 13.82 -22.53 -5.78
CA LEU A 210 15.12 -21.89 -5.53
C LEU A 210 16.02 -22.03 -6.76
N VAL A 211 15.69 -21.33 -7.84
CA VAL A 211 16.47 -21.28 -9.06
C VAL A 211 17.53 -20.19 -8.98
N ILE A 212 18.79 -20.55 -9.24
CA ILE A 212 19.89 -19.59 -9.28
C ILE A 212 19.75 -18.68 -10.49
N ASP A 213 19.50 -17.39 -10.26
CA ASP A 213 19.41 -16.40 -11.33
C ASP A 213 20.79 -15.94 -11.83
N SER A 214 21.75 -15.75 -10.90
CA SER A 214 23.11 -15.34 -11.26
C SER A 214 24.13 -15.82 -10.24
N VAL A 215 25.34 -16.11 -10.71
CA VAL A 215 26.49 -16.47 -9.88
C VAL A 215 27.59 -15.45 -10.11
N VAL A 216 28.03 -14.81 -9.02
CA VAL A 216 29.11 -13.82 -9.09
C VAL A 216 30.45 -14.55 -9.25
N SER A 217 31.17 -14.23 -10.32
CA SER A 217 32.47 -14.82 -10.59
C SER A 217 33.50 -14.50 -9.51
N GLY A 218 34.33 -15.50 -9.14
CA GLY A 218 35.36 -15.33 -8.12
C GLY A 218 34.88 -15.47 -6.67
N LEU A 219 33.60 -15.80 -6.43
CA LEU A 219 33.06 -16.12 -5.11
C LEU A 219 32.89 -17.64 -4.90
N PRO A 220 32.71 -18.11 -3.65
CA PRO A 220 32.62 -19.55 -3.34
C PRO A 220 31.61 -20.32 -4.18
N ALA A 221 30.44 -19.74 -4.48
CA ALA A 221 29.42 -20.37 -5.33
C ALA A 221 29.94 -20.67 -6.75
N SER A 222 30.72 -19.74 -7.33
CA SER A 222 31.36 -19.95 -8.66
C SER A 222 32.43 -21.04 -8.59
N TYR A 223 33.22 -21.09 -7.52
CA TYR A 223 34.21 -22.15 -7.34
C TYR A 223 33.60 -23.53 -7.06
N ALA A 224 32.41 -23.56 -6.46
CA ALA A 224 31.64 -24.77 -6.23
C ALA A 224 30.97 -25.30 -7.52
N GLY A 225 31.06 -24.55 -8.62
CA GLY A 225 30.52 -24.96 -9.93
C GLY A 225 29.05 -24.66 -10.12
N LEU A 226 28.43 -23.85 -9.23
CA LEU A 226 27.05 -23.43 -9.40
C LEU A 226 26.92 -22.50 -10.63
N VAL A 227 25.86 -22.69 -11.41
CA VAL A 227 25.55 -21.87 -12.60
C VAL A 227 24.13 -21.34 -12.56
N LYS A 228 23.87 -20.32 -13.38
CA LYS A 228 22.50 -19.83 -13.59
C LYS A 228 21.61 -20.97 -14.10
N GLY A 229 20.43 -21.09 -13.48
CA GLY A 229 19.44 -22.13 -13.82
C GLY A 229 19.52 -23.37 -12.94
N ASP A 230 20.55 -23.52 -12.10
CA ASP A 230 20.57 -24.61 -11.11
C ASP A 230 19.45 -24.43 -10.10
N ILE A 231 18.86 -25.56 -9.68
CA ILE A 231 17.81 -25.60 -8.66
C ILE A 231 18.42 -26.14 -7.37
N ILE A 232 18.30 -25.36 -6.30
CA ILE A 232 18.74 -25.79 -4.96
C ILE A 232 17.63 -26.66 -4.38
N SER A 233 17.89 -27.97 -4.26
CA SER A 233 16.92 -28.94 -3.73
C SER A 233 17.07 -29.14 -2.22
N SER A 234 18.27 -28.97 -1.67
CA SER A 234 18.53 -29.16 -0.25
C SER A 234 19.82 -28.44 0.20
N CYS A 235 19.88 -28.09 1.48
CA CYS A 235 21.04 -27.50 2.14
C CYS A 235 21.34 -28.31 3.41
N LEU A 236 22.60 -28.78 3.59
CA LEU A 236 23.03 -29.54 4.76
C LEU A 236 22.09 -30.71 5.17
N LEU A 237 21.61 -31.46 4.21
CA LEU A 237 20.61 -32.54 4.33
C LEU A 237 19.18 -32.07 4.70
N TYR A 238 18.94 -30.78 4.78
CA TYR A 238 17.60 -30.24 4.86
C TYR A 238 17.05 -29.97 3.45
N THR A 239 15.80 -30.32 3.22
CA THR A 239 15.11 -30.01 1.95
C THR A 239 14.81 -28.52 1.83
N SER A 240 14.51 -28.03 0.62
CA SER A 240 14.15 -26.63 0.38
C SER A 240 12.96 -26.15 1.23
N ASP A 241 12.18 -27.07 1.75
CA ASP A 241 11.05 -26.82 2.65
C ASP A 241 11.49 -26.40 4.06
N ALA A 242 12.73 -26.70 4.45
CA ALA A 242 13.29 -26.32 5.75
C ALA A 242 13.96 -24.94 5.77
N ALA A 243 13.82 -24.13 4.73
CA ALA A 243 14.43 -22.80 4.62
C ALA A 243 13.84 -21.77 5.59
N ASP A 244 12.84 -22.13 6.40
CA ASP A 244 12.28 -21.31 7.46
C ASP A 244 13.11 -21.32 8.76
N ASP A 245 14.06 -22.26 8.88
CA ASP A 245 14.98 -22.32 10.02
C ASP A 245 16.41 -21.99 9.57
N THR A 246 16.71 -20.71 9.61
CA THR A 246 18.06 -20.09 9.66
C THR A 246 19.25 -20.98 9.24
N CYS A 247 19.64 -20.93 7.97
CA CYS A 247 21.02 -21.16 7.58
C CYS A 247 21.86 -19.90 7.68
#